data_4e93212ff5cb7e52c78c39bdeedda4dc
#
_entry.id   4e93212ff5cb7e52c78c39bdeedda4dc
#
_cell.length_a   1.000
_cell.length_b   1.000
_cell.length_c   1.000
_cell.angle_alpha   90.00
_cell.angle_beta   90.00
_cell.angle_gamma   90.00
#
_symmetry.space_group_name_H-M   'P 1'
#
loop_
_entity.id
_entity.type
_entity.pdbx_description
1 polymer ?
#
loop_
_entity_poly.entity_id
_entity_poly.type
_entity_poly.pdbx_seq_one_letter_code
_entity_poly.pdbx_strand_id
1 'polypeptide(L)'
;MQPPQDKGANDEQADEIFAHERLLEAIENQLASNEPAFAQATLNKLTLVGYSREDSMDLMAAVLAHCIGVMLDTDQPFDMTAYEAGLRNLPELPSAS
;
A
#
# COMPACT_ATOMS: atom_id res chain seq x y z
N MET A 1 -21.30 -23.06 -18.85
CA MET A 1 -20.58 -22.51 -18.65
C MET A 1 -20.53 -21.51 -18.01
N GLN A 2 -20.17 -21.11 -17.65
CA GLN A 2 -20.01 -20.30 -17.09
C GLN A 2 -19.82 -19.48 -16.87
N PRO A 3 -19.90 -19.57 -16.62
CA PRO A 3 -19.78 -18.66 -16.14
C PRO A 3 -19.46 -17.29 -16.13
N PRO A 4 -19.96 -16.41 -16.93
CA PRO A 4 -19.55 -15.02 -16.91
C PRO A 4 -19.85 -14.30 -15.60
N GLN A 5 -20.99 -14.54 -15.03
CA GLN A 5 -21.29 -13.83 -13.80
C GLN A 5 -20.46 -14.32 -12.64
N ASP A 6 -20.14 -15.58 -12.65
CA ASP A 6 -19.22 -16.10 -11.63
C ASP A 6 -17.89 -15.41 -11.75
N LYS A 7 -17.49 -15.22 -12.98
CA LYS A 7 -16.24 -14.55 -13.24
C LYS A 7 -16.26 -13.14 -12.69
N GLY A 8 -17.36 -12.43 -12.89
CA GLY A 8 -17.45 -11.08 -12.43
C GLY A 8 -17.31 -10.98 -10.92
N ALA A 9 -18.02 -11.82 -10.20
CA ALA A 9 -17.95 -11.79 -8.74
C ALA A 9 -16.56 -12.19 -8.27
N ASN A 10 -16.02 -13.22 -8.89
CA ASN A 10 -14.68 -13.67 -8.51
C ASN A 10 -13.62 -12.66 -8.88
N ASP A 11 -13.81 -11.97 -9.99
CA ASP A 11 -12.86 -10.97 -10.43
C ASP A 11 -12.72 -9.86 -9.41
N GLU A 12 -13.83 -9.44 -8.81
CA GLU A 12 -13.75 -8.39 -7.82
C GLU A 12 -12.90 -8.80 -6.64
N GLN A 13 -13.12 -10.00 -6.14
CA GLN A 13 -12.32 -10.48 -5.02
C GLN A 13 -10.89 -10.72 -5.43
N ALA A 14 -10.70 -11.30 -6.60
CA ALA A 14 -9.36 -11.56 -7.08
C ALA A 14 -8.60 -10.26 -7.28
N ASP A 15 -9.29 -9.23 -7.80
CA ASP A 15 -8.65 -7.94 -8.01
C ASP A 15 -8.18 -7.33 -6.69
N GLU A 16 -8.99 -7.47 -5.65
CA GLU A 16 -8.60 -6.92 -4.35
C GLU A 16 -7.39 -7.66 -3.78
N ILE A 17 -7.38 -8.97 -3.91
CA ILE A 17 -6.26 -9.76 -3.43
C ILE A 17 -5.00 -9.42 -4.23
N PHE A 18 -5.14 -9.37 -5.55
CA PHE A 18 -4.00 -9.04 -6.39
C PHE A 18 -3.49 -7.63 -6.12
N ALA A 19 -4.41 -6.70 -5.87
CA ALA A 19 -3.99 -5.33 -5.60
C ALA A 19 -3.16 -5.28 -4.33
N HIS A 20 -3.60 -6.00 -3.30
CA HIS A 20 -2.84 -6.03 -2.05
C HIS A 20 -1.46 -6.65 -2.26
N GLU A 21 -1.41 -7.77 -2.97
CA GLU A 21 -0.14 -8.42 -3.24
C GLU A 21 0.78 -7.54 -4.08
N ARG A 22 0.21 -6.85 -5.06
CA ARG A 22 1.00 -5.92 -5.86
C ARG A 22 1.54 -4.78 -5.03
N LEU A 23 0.73 -4.31 -4.08
CA LEU A 23 1.19 -3.27 -3.18
C LEU A 23 2.35 -3.77 -2.32
N LEU A 24 2.24 -4.98 -1.82
CA LEU A 24 3.32 -5.56 -1.04
C LEU A 24 4.58 -5.72 -1.87
N GLU A 25 4.41 -6.17 -3.10
CA GLU A 25 5.55 -6.28 -4.02
C GLU A 25 6.23 -4.94 -4.24
N ALA A 26 5.40 -3.90 -4.43
CA ALA A 26 5.95 -2.56 -4.63
C ALA A 26 6.76 -2.13 -3.42
N ILE A 27 6.23 -2.39 -2.22
CA ILE A 27 6.97 -2.05 -1.00
C ILE A 27 8.27 -2.83 -0.93
N GLU A 28 8.22 -4.13 -1.24
CA GLU A 28 9.43 -4.94 -1.22
C GLU A 28 10.47 -4.39 -2.19
N ASN A 29 10.03 -3.98 -3.38
CA ASN A 29 10.95 -3.41 -4.34
C ASN A 29 11.55 -2.10 -3.85
N GLN A 30 10.76 -1.28 -3.19
CA GLN A 30 11.26 -0.04 -2.62
C GLN A 30 12.34 -0.33 -1.57
N LEU A 31 12.08 -1.33 -0.74
CA LEU A 31 13.04 -1.69 0.29
C LEU A 31 14.32 -2.25 -0.32
N ALA A 32 14.18 -3.07 -1.34
CA ALA A 32 15.32 -3.70 -1.97
C ALA A 32 16.19 -2.67 -2.68
N SER A 33 15.58 -1.67 -3.31
CA SER A 33 16.32 -0.67 -4.05
C SER A 33 16.69 0.54 -3.19
N ASN A 34 16.14 0.60 -1.97
CA ASN A 34 16.33 1.74 -1.08
C ASN A 34 15.83 3.05 -1.72
N GLU A 35 14.78 2.94 -2.50
CA GLU A 35 14.17 4.08 -3.15
C GLU A 35 12.66 3.96 -3.11
N PRO A 36 12.00 4.86 -2.41
CA PRO A 36 12.59 5.97 -1.65
C PRO A 36 13.17 5.51 -0.31
N ALA A 37 14.16 6.21 0.15
CA ALA A 37 14.83 5.83 1.39
C ALA A 37 13.89 5.85 2.58
N PHE A 38 12.86 6.69 2.54
CA PHE A 38 11.95 6.75 3.69
C PHE A 38 11.13 5.47 3.84
N ALA A 39 11.08 4.61 2.83
CA ALA A 39 10.38 3.33 2.99
C ALA A 39 11.11 2.45 4.01
N GLN A 40 12.44 2.36 3.89
CA GLN A 40 13.21 1.58 4.85
C GLN A 40 13.14 2.19 6.23
N ALA A 41 13.22 3.52 6.31
CA ALA A 41 13.13 4.20 7.59
C ALA A 41 11.80 3.91 8.28
N THR A 42 10.72 3.87 7.50
CA THR A 42 9.41 3.57 8.06
C THR A 42 9.35 2.14 8.59
N LEU A 43 9.87 1.20 7.83
CA LEU A 43 9.89 -0.19 8.27
C LEU A 43 10.69 -0.31 9.58
N ASN A 44 11.85 0.34 9.64
CA ASN A 44 12.67 0.31 10.84
C ASN A 44 11.92 0.88 12.05
N LYS A 45 11.24 1.99 11.84
CA LYS A 45 10.47 2.62 12.91
C LYS A 45 9.38 1.68 13.43
N LEU A 46 8.64 1.07 12.52
CA LEU A 46 7.53 0.21 12.91
C LEU A 46 8.01 -1.03 13.65
N THR A 47 9.11 -1.62 13.19
CA THR A 47 9.63 -2.79 13.89
C THR A 47 10.19 -2.41 15.25
N LEU A 48 10.76 -1.21 15.38
CA LEU A 48 11.23 -0.74 16.66
C LEU A 48 10.11 -0.58 17.68
N VAL A 49 8.95 -0.14 17.24
CA VAL A 49 7.83 0.02 18.18
C VAL A 49 7.06 -1.26 18.37
N GLY A 50 7.49 -2.37 17.78
CA GLY A 50 6.94 -3.67 18.12
C GLY A 50 6.13 -4.36 17.06
N TYR A 51 5.98 -3.78 15.88
CA TYR A 51 5.24 -4.43 14.81
C TYR A 51 6.13 -5.46 14.12
N SER A 52 5.53 -6.58 13.73
CA SER A 52 6.25 -7.55 12.91
C SER A 52 6.53 -6.94 11.56
N ARG A 53 7.45 -7.56 10.82
CA ARG A 53 7.71 -7.12 9.46
C ARG A 53 6.44 -7.21 8.61
N GLU A 54 5.71 -8.29 8.77
CA GLU A 54 4.47 -8.48 8.03
C GLU A 54 3.46 -7.38 8.31
N ASP A 55 3.24 -7.12 9.58
CA ASP A 55 2.28 -6.08 9.95
C ASP A 55 2.75 -4.71 9.47
N SER A 56 4.04 -4.46 9.57
CA SER A 56 4.62 -3.20 9.10
C SER A 56 4.39 -3.04 7.60
N MET A 57 4.62 -4.12 6.85
CA MET A 57 4.43 -4.07 5.41
C MET A 57 2.96 -3.82 5.06
N ASP A 58 2.04 -4.43 5.81
CA ASP A 58 0.63 -4.22 5.58
C ASP A 58 0.25 -2.76 5.81
N LEU A 59 0.78 -2.16 6.86
CA LEU A 59 0.51 -0.75 7.15
C LEU A 59 1.05 0.14 6.04
N MET A 60 2.26 -0.15 5.58
CA MET A 60 2.85 0.64 4.51
C MET A 60 2.05 0.48 3.21
N ALA A 61 1.58 -0.73 2.94
CA ALA A 61 0.77 -0.97 1.76
C ALA A 61 -0.54 -0.20 1.83
N ALA A 62 -1.12 -0.07 3.02
CA ALA A 62 -2.36 0.70 3.16
C ALA A 62 -2.16 2.17 2.80
N VAL A 63 -1.02 2.73 3.21
CA VAL A 63 -0.71 4.12 2.85
C VAL A 63 -0.54 4.25 1.34
N LEU A 64 0.19 3.32 0.75
CA LEU A 64 0.39 3.35 -0.70
C LEU A 64 -0.93 3.25 -1.43
N ALA A 65 -1.81 2.36 -0.98
CA ALA A 65 -3.13 2.21 -1.60
C ALA A 65 -3.92 3.51 -1.53
N HIS A 66 -3.87 4.16 -0.38
CA HIS A 66 -4.58 5.42 -0.22
C HIS A 66 -4.07 6.47 -1.21
N CYS A 67 -2.76 6.57 -1.35
CA CYS A 67 -2.18 7.57 -2.25
C CYS A 67 -2.50 7.26 -3.70
N ILE A 68 -2.52 5.98 -4.06
CA ILE A 68 -2.90 5.60 -5.41
C ILE A 68 -4.37 5.95 -5.65
N GLY A 69 -5.22 5.71 -4.66
CA GLY A 69 -6.63 6.07 -4.76
C GLY A 69 -6.83 7.55 -4.99
N VAL A 70 -6.10 8.37 -4.26
CA VAL A 70 -6.18 9.82 -4.45
C VAL A 70 -5.72 10.20 -5.86
N MET A 71 -4.64 9.60 -6.32
CA MET A 71 -4.14 9.85 -7.67
C MET A 71 -5.21 9.55 -8.71
N LEU A 72 -5.88 8.41 -8.56
CA LEU A 72 -6.90 8.01 -9.53
C LEU A 72 -8.14 8.89 -9.43
N ASP A 73 -8.52 9.27 -8.22
CA ASP A 73 -9.71 10.10 -8.02
C ASP A 73 -9.53 11.51 -8.54
N THR A 74 -8.32 12.05 -8.39
CA THR A 74 -8.06 13.44 -8.75
C THR A 74 -7.42 13.58 -10.13
N ASP A 75 -7.06 12.45 -10.75
CA ASP A 75 -6.40 12.47 -12.05
C ASP A 75 -5.11 13.28 -12.00
N GLN A 76 -4.42 13.23 -10.87
CA GLN A 76 -3.16 13.94 -10.66
C GLN A 76 -2.03 12.93 -10.58
N PRO A 77 -0.79 13.37 -10.80
CA PRO A 77 0.35 12.45 -10.64
C PRO A 77 0.44 11.96 -9.18
N PHE A 78 1.12 10.84 -9.01
CA PHE A 78 1.33 10.29 -7.69
C PHE A 78 2.06 11.30 -6.80
N ASP A 79 1.53 11.53 -5.61
CA ASP A 79 2.07 12.54 -4.70
C ASP A 79 3.03 11.88 -3.73
N MET A 80 4.31 11.96 -4.04
CA MET A 80 5.35 11.37 -3.20
C MET A 80 5.42 12.03 -1.83
N THR A 81 5.15 13.32 -1.78
CA THR A 81 5.17 14.03 -0.49
C THR A 81 4.08 13.51 0.43
N ALA A 82 2.89 13.30 -0.11
CA ALA A 82 1.80 12.75 0.67
C ALA A 82 2.11 11.31 1.12
N TYR A 83 2.74 10.55 0.25
CA TYR A 83 3.13 9.19 0.58
C TYR A 83 4.12 9.18 1.75
N GLU A 84 5.13 10.01 1.67
CA GLU A 84 6.11 10.11 2.75
C GLU A 84 5.44 10.53 4.05
N ALA A 85 4.56 11.52 3.99
CA ALA A 85 3.86 11.99 5.19
C ALA A 85 3.01 10.88 5.79
N GLY A 86 2.32 10.12 4.95
CA GLY A 86 1.50 9.03 5.44
C GLY A 86 2.33 7.94 6.10
N LEU A 87 3.47 7.62 5.52
CA LEU A 87 4.36 6.63 6.12
C LEU A 87 4.91 7.12 7.46
N ARG A 88 5.23 8.39 7.56
CA ARG A 88 5.75 8.94 8.81
C ARG A 88 4.70 8.92 9.92
N ASN A 89 3.44 9.00 9.55
CA ASN A 89 2.37 8.99 10.55
C ASN A 89 2.03 7.59 11.04
N LEU A 90 2.51 6.55 10.36
CA LEU A 90 2.20 5.21 10.81
C LEU A 90 2.66 5.01 12.25
N PRO A 91 1.94 4.25 13.07
CA PRO A 91 0.87 3.34 12.68
C PRO A 91 -0.49 3.97 12.43
N GLU A 92 -0.60 5.28 12.49
CA GLU A 92 -1.86 5.91 12.13
C GLU A 92 -2.07 5.84 10.63
N LEU A 93 -3.22 5.31 10.23
CA LEU A 93 -3.51 5.17 8.82
C LEU A 93 -4.18 6.43 8.30
N PRO A 94 -4.01 6.74 6.99
CA PRO A 94 -4.70 7.89 6.43
C PRO A 94 -6.19 7.72 6.58
N SER A 95 -6.85 8.80 6.93
CA SER A 95 -8.29 8.77 7.09
C SER A 95 -8.95 8.84 5.73
N ALA A 96 -9.96 8.00 5.53
CA ALA A 96 -10.70 8.00 4.29
C ALA A 96 -11.77 9.07 4.28
N SER A 97 -12.12 9.57 5.42
CA SER A 97 -13.23 10.54 5.48
C SER A 97 -12.74 11.96 5.58
#